data_49b00b1b1da3d084ada6dba97e98b91d
#
_entry.id   49b00b1b1da3d084ada6dba97e98b91d
#
_cell.length_a   1.000
_cell.length_b   1.000
_cell.length_c   1.000
_cell.angle_alpha   90.00
_cell.angle_beta   90.00
_cell.angle_gamma   90.00
#
_symmetry.space_group_name_H-M   'P 1'
#
loop_
_entity.id
_entity.type
_entity.pdbx_description
1 polymer ?
#
loop_
_entity_poly.entity_id
_entity_poly.type
_entity_poly.pdbx_seq_one_letter_code
_entity_poly.pdbx_strand_id
1 'polypeptide(L)'
;YHLFVKGARKEKLIIVATETGRYATHYQLRALLAAMTSEARSTSLFNKLPEPEKRTFLDFCKFMGFTRLTISNGQDLAIQFDLK
;
A
#
# COMPACT_ATOMS: atom_id res chain seq x y z
N TYR A 1 6.90 -6.28 7.21
CA TYR A 1 7.11 -5.75 5.86
C TYR A 1 8.01 -4.52 5.87
N HIS A 2 8.54 -4.18 4.71
CA HIS A 2 9.43 -3.03 4.55
C HIS A 2 8.82 -2.04 3.57
N LEU A 3 8.99 -0.74 3.86
CA LEU A 3 8.52 0.33 3.01
C LEU A 3 9.69 1.04 2.35
N PHE A 4 9.58 1.29 1.06
CA PHE A 4 10.57 2.05 0.29
C PHE A 4 9.88 3.13 -0.52
N VAL A 5 10.50 4.30 -0.60
CA VAL A 5 10.01 5.40 -1.41
C VAL A 5 11.00 5.62 -2.55
N LYS A 6 10.54 5.57 -3.78
CA LYS A 6 11.35 5.68 -4.99
C LYS A 6 10.82 6.77 -5.91
N GLY A 7 11.60 7.07 -6.96
CA GLY A 7 11.24 8.07 -7.94
C GLY A 7 11.88 9.43 -7.66
N ALA A 8 11.97 10.28 -8.70
CA ALA A 8 12.61 11.58 -8.62
C ALA A 8 11.96 12.52 -7.62
N ARG A 9 10.63 12.37 -7.41
CA ARG A 9 9.85 13.18 -6.48
C ARG A 9 9.31 12.35 -5.31
N LYS A 10 9.86 11.16 -5.10
CA LYS A 10 9.40 10.21 -4.07
C LYS A 10 7.91 9.88 -4.21
N GLU A 11 7.45 9.76 -5.46
CA GLU A 11 6.03 9.51 -5.77
C GLU A 11 5.67 8.03 -5.86
N LYS A 12 6.65 7.13 -5.75
CA LYS A 12 6.42 5.69 -5.84
C LYS A 12 6.64 5.04 -4.48
N LEU A 13 5.61 4.38 -3.97
CA LEU A 13 5.69 3.63 -2.72
C LEU A 13 5.82 2.14 -3.03
N ILE A 14 6.82 1.50 -2.44
CA ILE A 14 7.07 0.08 -2.61
C ILE A 14 6.99 -0.60 -1.25
N ILE A 15 6.13 -1.60 -1.14
CA ILE A 15 5.97 -2.40 0.07
C ILE A 15 6.48 -3.79 -0.21
N VAL A 16 7.45 -4.25 0.58
CA VAL A 16 8.02 -5.58 0.44
C VAL A 16 7.65 -6.41 1.67
N ALA A 17 6.86 -7.47 1.45
CA ALA A 17 6.44 -8.41 2.48
C ALA A 17 7.30 -9.66 2.36
N THR A 18 8.19 -9.88 3.31
CA THR A 18 9.25 -10.89 3.23
C THR A 18 9.01 -12.13 4.08
N GLU A 19 7.89 -12.23 4.79
CA GLU A 19 7.63 -13.42 5.61
C GLU A 19 7.45 -14.66 4.72
N THR A 20 8.32 -15.64 4.92
CA THR A 20 8.37 -16.85 4.11
C THR A 20 7.04 -17.61 4.16
N GLY A 21 6.50 -17.95 2.98
CA GLY A 21 5.29 -18.75 2.85
C GLY A 21 4.00 -18.02 3.12
N ARG A 22 4.03 -16.80 3.65
CA ARG A 22 2.83 -16.05 4.00
C ARG A 22 2.28 -15.22 2.84
N TYR A 23 3.16 -14.79 1.93
CA TYR A 23 2.79 -13.94 0.80
C TYR A 23 3.19 -14.61 -0.51
N ALA A 24 2.66 -15.81 -0.73
CA ALA A 24 2.99 -16.60 -1.91
C ALA A 24 2.03 -16.39 -3.08
N THR A 25 0.91 -15.71 -2.86
CA THR A 25 -0.11 -15.48 -3.89
C THR A 25 -0.54 -14.01 -3.92
N HIS A 26 -1.11 -13.59 -5.06
CA HIS A 26 -1.70 -12.26 -5.18
C HIS A 26 -2.82 -12.04 -4.16
N TYR A 27 -3.57 -13.09 -3.83
CA TYR A 27 -4.61 -13.01 -2.82
C TYR A 27 -4.05 -12.61 -1.45
N GLN A 28 -2.93 -13.19 -1.08
CA GLN A 28 -2.28 -12.88 0.20
C GLN A 28 -1.71 -11.46 0.23
N LEU A 29 -1.17 -10.98 -0.90
CA LEU A 29 -0.70 -9.59 -1.00
C LEU A 29 -1.87 -8.60 -0.88
N ARG A 30 -3.02 -8.94 -1.45
CA ARG A 30 -4.23 -8.11 -1.33
C ARG A 30 -4.77 -8.12 0.10
N ALA A 31 -4.64 -9.24 0.81
CA ALA A 31 -5.01 -9.30 2.21
C ALA A 31 -4.12 -8.38 3.06
N LEU A 32 -2.83 -8.29 2.73
CA LEU A 32 -1.94 -7.33 3.37
C LEU A 32 -2.41 -5.89 3.13
N LEU A 33 -2.82 -5.58 1.90
CA LEU A 33 -3.35 -4.26 1.58
C LEU A 33 -4.59 -3.92 2.42
N ALA A 34 -5.49 -4.89 2.62
CA ALA A 34 -6.67 -4.70 3.47
C ALA A 34 -6.28 -4.45 4.93
N ALA A 35 -5.28 -5.17 5.44
CA ALA A 35 -4.79 -4.98 6.78
C ALA A 35 -4.17 -3.58 6.95
N MET A 36 -3.43 -3.12 5.95
CA MET A 36 -2.85 -1.78 5.96
C MET A 36 -3.92 -0.69 5.91
N THR A 37 -5.02 -0.94 5.20
CA THR A 37 -6.18 -0.04 5.21
C THR A 37 -6.74 0.09 6.62
N SER A 38 -6.91 -1.02 7.34
CA SER A 38 -7.41 -1.00 8.72
C SER A 38 -6.48 -0.22 9.64
N GLU A 39 -5.17 -0.44 9.52
CA GLU A 39 -4.20 0.29 10.34
C GLU A 39 -4.21 1.79 10.03
N ALA A 40 -4.28 2.16 8.76
CA ALA A 40 -4.29 3.55 8.34
C ALA A 40 -5.51 4.29 8.86
N ARG A 41 -6.67 3.62 8.93
CA ARG A 41 -7.92 4.22 9.43
C ARG A 41 -7.83 4.68 10.87
N SER A 42 -6.91 4.13 11.65
CA SER A 42 -6.72 4.56 13.04
C SER A 42 -5.91 5.85 13.16
N THR A 43 -5.33 6.33 12.07
CA THR A 43 -4.51 7.55 12.09
C THR A 43 -5.38 8.79 11.86
N SER A 44 -4.98 9.91 12.47
CA SER A 44 -5.66 11.19 12.28
C SER A 44 -5.51 11.70 10.84
N LEU A 45 -4.39 11.37 10.20
CA LEU A 45 -4.12 11.80 8.82
C LEU A 45 -5.10 11.15 7.84
N PHE A 46 -5.40 9.87 8.03
CA PHE A 46 -6.40 9.17 7.20
C PHE A 46 -7.78 9.82 7.32
N ASN A 47 -8.12 10.26 8.52
CA ASN A 47 -9.42 10.88 8.78
C ASN A 47 -9.57 12.28 8.17
N LYS A 48 -8.52 12.84 7.60
CA LYS A 48 -8.60 14.07 6.80
C LYS A 48 -9.11 13.84 5.39
N LEU A 49 -9.20 12.59 4.95
CA LEU A 49 -9.78 12.26 3.65
C LEU A 49 -11.30 12.50 3.66
N PRO A 50 -11.89 12.94 2.53
CA PRO A 50 -13.36 13.03 2.43
C PRO A 50 -13.96 11.64 2.56
N GLU A 51 -14.98 11.49 3.41
CA GLU A 51 -15.66 10.22 3.67
C GLU A 51 -14.66 9.09 4.01
N PRO A 52 -13.88 9.21 5.09
CA PRO A 52 -12.79 8.26 5.37
C PRO A 52 -13.27 6.82 5.53
N GLU A 53 -14.50 6.60 5.95
CA GLU A 53 -15.07 5.26 6.10
C GLU A 53 -15.22 4.52 4.77
N LYS A 54 -15.20 5.24 3.64
CA LYS A 54 -15.28 4.67 2.29
C LYS A 54 -13.94 4.57 1.59
N ARG A 55 -12.86 5.04 2.23
CA ARG A 55 -11.54 5.08 1.61
C ARG A 55 -10.71 3.85 1.96
N THR A 56 -9.78 3.53 1.06
CA THR A 56 -8.84 2.42 1.23
C THR A 56 -7.43 2.96 1.41
N PHE A 57 -6.47 2.06 1.63
CA PHE A 57 -5.07 2.44 1.68
C PHE A 57 -4.59 3.06 0.36
N LEU A 58 -5.15 2.62 -0.78
CA LEU A 58 -4.82 3.22 -2.08
C LEU A 58 -5.21 4.69 -2.14
N ASP A 59 -6.41 5.03 -1.66
CA ASP A 59 -6.86 6.41 -1.58
C ASP A 59 -5.95 7.24 -0.68
N PHE A 60 -5.52 6.65 0.42
CA PHE A 60 -4.60 7.30 1.36
C PHE A 60 -3.25 7.61 0.70
N CYS A 61 -2.71 6.65 -0.04
CA CYS A 61 -1.46 6.85 -0.78
C CYS A 61 -1.58 7.97 -1.81
N LYS A 62 -2.70 8.00 -2.54
CA LYS A 62 -2.97 9.06 -3.50
C LYS A 62 -3.06 10.43 -2.82
N PHE A 63 -3.72 10.49 -1.66
CA PHE A 63 -3.83 11.71 -0.86
C PHE A 63 -2.44 12.20 -0.41
N MET A 64 -1.54 11.28 -0.09
CA MET A 64 -0.18 11.61 0.34
C MET A 64 0.74 12.00 -0.81
N GLY A 65 0.25 11.97 -2.05
CA GLY A 65 1.02 12.39 -3.22
C GLY A 65 1.69 11.26 -3.98
N PHE A 66 1.44 10.01 -3.61
CA PHE A 66 1.99 8.88 -4.36
C PHE A 66 1.22 8.68 -5.66
N THR A 67 1.94 8.36 -6.74
CA THR A 67 1.34 8.08 -8.04
C THR A 67 1.36 6.60 -8.39
N ARG A 68 2.08 5.79 -7.62
CA ARG A 68 2.17 4.35 -7.83
C ARG A 68 2.41 3.65 -6.51
N LEU A 69 1.72 2.53 -6.32
CA LEU A 69 1.95 1.63 -5.19
C LEU A 69 2.32 0.25 -5.74
N THR A 70 3.41 -0.32 -5.26
CA THR A 70 3.83 -1.67 -5.59
C THR A 70 3.92 -2.49 -4.31
N ILE A 71 3.28 -3.65 -4.29
CA ILE A 71 3.35 -4.61 -3.19
C ILE A 71 4.02 -5.86 -3.71
N SER A 72 5.11 -6.27 -3.09
CA SER A 72 5.90 -7.42 -3.53
C SER A 72 6.19 -8.34 -2.34
N ASN A 73 6.36 -9.64 -2.62
CA ASN A 73 6.85 -10.58 -1.61
C ASN A 73 8.38 -10.64 -1.55
N GLY A 74 9.05 -9.84 -2.38
CA GLY A 74 10.50 -9.80 -2.42
C GLY A 74 11.15 -10.93 -3.22
N GLN A 75 10.35 -11.81 -3.84
CA GLN A 75 10.83 -12.97 -4.59
C GLN A 75 10.28 -12.98 -6.02
N ASP A 76 9.06 -13.48 -6.19
CA ASP A 76 8.48 -13.75 -7.51
C ASP A 76 7.14 -13.07 -7.77
N LEU A 77 6.52 -12.47 -6.77
CA LEU A 77 5.23 -11.83 -6.91
C LEU A 77 5.31 -10.33 -6.66
N ALA A 78 4.61 -9.57 -7.49
CA ALA A 78 4.42 -8.14 -7.27
C ALA A 78 3.07 -7.72 -7.84
N ILE A 79 2.38 -6.83 -7.14
CA ILE A 79 1.13 -6.21 -7.61
C ILE A 79 1.39 -4.71 -7.65
N GLN A 80 1.01 -4.07 -8.75
CA GLN A 80 1.24 -2.65 -8.96
C GLN A 80 -0.10 -1.94 -9.18
N PHE A 81 -0.25 -0.81 -8.53
CA PHE A 81 -1.44 0.03 -8.66
C PHE A 81 -1.02 1.43 -9.11
N ASP A 82 -1.66 1.94 -10.15
CA ASP A 82 -1.50 3.33 -10.57
C ASP A 82 -2.55 4.16 -9.84
N LEU A 83 -2.10 5.24 -9.19
CA LEU A 83 -2.92 6.06 -8.29
C LEU A 83 -3.34 7.40 -8.89
N LYS A 84 -3.12 7.57 -10.18
CA LYS A 84 -3.48 8.79 -10.89
C LYS A 84 -4.99 8.93 -11.09
#